data_d741ca2fe92275b0fafcfe69db99df00
#
_entry.id   d741ca2fe92275b0fafcfe69db99df00
#
_cell.length_a   1.000
_cell.length_b   1.000
_cell.length_c   1.000
_cell.angle_alpha   90.00
_cell.angle_beta   90.00
_cell.angle_gamma   90.00
#
_symmetry.space_group_name_H-M   'P 1'
#
loop_
_entity.id
_entity.type
_entity.pdbx_description
1 polymer ?
#
loop_
_entity_poly.entity_id
_entity_poly.type
_entity_poly.pdbx_seq_one_letter_code
_entity_poly.pdbx_strand_id
1 'polypeptide(L)'
;MKFLRTGILALSLTVTATVGLAADYEIFAEFASAETGVNHYSVERLDHKNKKLYHCTAVRDTETKQLTGQCTERPGFSEKPTGKGPNVQGGISNMFGGVPVFGSWKIDQTTGKTEFCISGTAQCVEVTPQ
;
A
#
# COMPACT_ATOMS: atom_id res chain seq x y z
N MET A 1 -20.52 -17.03 -68.08
CA MET A 1 -19.50 -16.30 -67.28
C MET A 1 -20.07 -16.06 -65.89
N LYS A 2 -19.52 -16.75 -64.87
CA LYS A 2 -19.94 -16.59 -63.48
C LYS A 2 -18.97 -15.66 -62.79
N PHE A 3 -19.42 -14.51 -62.38
CA PHE A 3 -18.59 -13.57 -61.54
C PHE A 3 -18.66 -14.01 -60.09
N LEU A 4 -17.54 -14.49 -59.56
CA LEU A 4 -17.32 -14.67 -58.12
C LEU A 4 -17.20 -13.31 -57.46
N ARG A 5 -18.13 -12.95 -56.58
CA ARG A 5 -17.98 -11.83 -55.66
C ARG A 5 -17.26 -12.30 -54.39
N THR A 6 -16.00 -11.90 -54.25
CA THR A 6 -15.23 -12.11 -53.04
C THR A 6 -15.66 -11.07 -52.00
N GLY A 7 -16.39 -11.50 -50.98
CA GLY A 7 -16.73 -10.64 -49.85
C GLY A 7 -15.56 -10.56 -48.88
N ILE A 8 -15.00 -9.36 -48.68
CA ILE A 8 -14.00 -9.08 -47.67
C ILE A 8 -14.73 -8.85 -46.34
N LEU A 9 -14.62 -9.82 -45.43
CA LEU A 9 -15.03 -9.62 -44.03
C LEU A 9 -14.00 -8.76 -43.31
N ALA A 10 -14.33 -7.52 -43.06
CA ALA A 10 -13.54 -6.66 -42.20
C ALA A 10 -13.82 -7.00 -40.73
N LEU A 11 -12.86 -7.68 -40.10
CA LEU A 11 -12.88 -7.96 -38.66
C LEU A 11 -12.49 -6.71 -37.91
N SER A 12 -13.45 -5.93 -37.39
CA SER A 12 -13.20 -4.79 -36.55
C SER A 12 -12.82 -5.28 -35.15
N LEU A 13 -11.51 -5.22 -34.81
CA LEU A 13 -11.03 -5.40 -33.45
C LEU A 13 -11.42 -4.15 -32.64
N THR A 14 -12.46 -4.24 -31.84
CA THR A 14 -12.73 -3.23 -30.79
C THR A 14 -11.76 -3.46 -29.64
N VAL A 15 -10.70 -2.66 -29.61
CA VAL A 15 -9.82 -2.56 -28.43
C VAL A 15 -10.60 -1.81 -27.36
N THR A 16 -11.21 -2.53 -26.42
CA THR A 16 -11.73 -1.93 -25.19
C THR A 16 -10.54 -1.54 -24.33
N ALA A 17 -10.15 -0.25 -24.36
CA ALA A 17 -9.24 0.32 -23.39
C ALA A 17 -9.93 0.23 -22.01
N THR A 18 -9.49 -0.69 -21.16
CA THR A 18 -9.83 -0.66 -19.74
C THR A 18 -9.20 0.59 -19.16
N VAL A 19 -9.99 1.63 -18.98
CA VAL A 19 -9.59 2.79 -18.17
C VAL A 19 -9.42 2.24 -16.77
N GLY A 20 -8.16 2.02 -16.35
CA GLY A 20 -7.85 1.70 -14.97
C GLY A 20 -8.39 2.81 -14.09
N LEU A 21 -9.36 2.51 -13.24
CA LEU A 21 -9.85 3.47 -12.26
C LEU A 21 -8.66 3.84 -11.37
N ALA A 22 -8.33 5.14 -11.31
CA ALA A 22 -7.31 5.63 -10.40
C ALA A 22 -7.73 5.26 -8.98
N ALA A 23 -6.79 4.73 -8.19
CA ALA A 23 -7.05 4.41 -6.81
C ALA A 23 -7.42 5.67 -6.02
N ASP A 24 -8.43 5.57 -5.17
CA ASP A 24 -8.80 6.68 -4.28
C ASP A 24 -7.77 6.86 -3.16
N TYR A 25 -7.06 5.79 -2.81
CA TYR A 25 -6.05 5.74 -1.75
C TYR A 25 -4.85 4.93 -2.16
N GLU A 26 -3.67 5.40 -1.77
CA GLU A 26 -2.40 4.70 -2.03
C GLU A 26 -1.46 4.76 -0.82
N ILE A 27 -0.55 3.79 -0.72
CA ILE A 27 0.57 3.79 0.22
C ILE A 27 1.88 3.69 -0.54
N PHE A 28 2.91 4.35 -0.02
CA PHE A 28 4.24 4.40 -0.62
C PHE A 28 5.30 4.78 0.42
N ALA A 29 6.57 4.86 0.02
CA ALA A 29 7.70 5.30 0.85
C ALA A 29 7.76 4.61 2.21
N GLU A 30 7.84 3.29 2.17
CA GLU A 30 8.00 2.48 3.38
C GLU A 30 9.36 2.69 4.02
N PHE A 31 9.37 2.71 5.34
CA PHE A 31 10.57 2.72 6.16
C PHE A 31 10.39 1.83 7.38
N ALA A 32 11.48 1.20 7.81
CA ALA A 32 11.49 0.41 9.03
C ALA A 32 12.78 0.67 9.82
N SER A 33 12.67 0.79 11.14
CA SER A 33 13.80 0.98 12.05
C SER A 33 13.61 0.21 13.35
N ALA A 34 14.73 -0.17 13.96
CA ALA A 34 14.75 -0.81 15.28
C ALA A 34 15.47 0.08 16.28
N GLU A 35 14.87 0.26 17.43
CA GLU A 35 15.46 0.89 18.61
C GLU A 35 15.44 -0.10 19.78
N THR A 36 16.11 0.25 20.88
CA THR A 36 16.09 -0.62 22.06
C THR A 36 14.67 -0.83 22.57
N GLY A 37 14.18 -2.07 22.50
CA GLY A 37 12.87 -2.48 22.98
C GLY A 37 11.72 -2.26 22.03
N VAL A 38 11.89 -1.61 20.87
CA VAL A 38 10.82 -1.34 19.93
C VAL A 38 11.24 -1.46 18.46
N ASN A 39 10.34 -1.94 17.63
CA ASN A 39 10.46 -1.88 16.17
C ASN A 39 9.43 -0.89 15.63
N HIS A 40 9.89 0.00 14.74
CA HIS A 40 9.06 1.00 14.07
C HIS A 40 8.90 0.63 12.60
N TYR A 41 7.68 0.74 12.10
CA TYR A 41 7.35 0.57 10.69
C TYR A 41 6.53 1.77 10.26
N SER A 42 6.86 2.37 9.13
CA SER A 42 6.13 3.53 8.65
C SER A 42 5.88 3.48 7.15
N VAL A 43 4.85 4.18 6.72
CA VAL A 43 4.46 4.33 5.33
C VAL A 43 3.80 5.69 5.13
N GLU A 44 3.96 6.27 3.96
CA GLU A 44 3.16 7.42 3.56
C GLU A 44 1.85 6.93 2.93
N ARG A 45 0.73 7.53 3.32
CA ARG A 45 -0.61 7.23 2.83
C ARG A 45 -1.22 8.47 2.19
N LEU A 46 -1.61 8.34 0.94
CA LEU A 46 -2.22 9.41 0.16
C LEU A 46 -3.73 9.17 0.00
N ASP A 47 -4.50 10.17 0.33
CA ASP A 47 -5.94 10.27 0.09
C ASP A 47 -6.19 11.22 -1.09
N HIS A 48 -6.46 10.65 -2.25
CA HIS A 48 -6.71 11.40 -3.47
C HIS A 48 -8.03 12.19 -3.44
N LYS A 49 -9.04 11.68 -2.73
CA LYS A 49 -10.34 12.33 -2.62
C LYS A 49 -10.24 13.66 -1.91
N ASN A 50 -9.52 13.67 -0.78
CA ASN A 50 -9.39 14.84 0.08
C ASN A 50 -8.08 15.58 -0.15
N LYS A 51 -7.19 15.08 -1.04
CA LYS A 51 -5.85 15.64 -1.33
C LYS A 51 -5.00 15.78 -0.07
N LYS A 52 -5.01 14.75 0.75
CA LYS A 52 -4.29 14.71 2.02
C LYS A 52 -3.22 13.64 2.00
N LEU A 53 -2.10 13.95 2.62
CA LEU A 53 -1.03 13.01 2.91
C LEU A 53 -0.99 12.72 4.41
N TYR A 54 -0.79 11.46 4.75
CA TYR A 54 -0.61 11.00 6.12
C TYR A 54 0.69 10.22 6.25
N HIS A 55 1.37 10.42 7.37
CA HIS A 55 2.44 9.54 7.83
C HIS A 55 1.82 8.51 8.79
N CYS A 56 1.82 7.24 8.41
CA CYS A 56 1.29 6.15 9.21
C CYS A 56 2.42 5.33 9.82
N THR A 57 2.31 5.04 11.10
CA THR A 57 3.29 4.26 11.84
C THR A 57 2.65 3.09 12.55
N ALA A 58 3.37 1.97 12.61
CA ALA A 58 3.09 0.85 13.49
C ALA A 58 4.31 0.61 14.37
N VAL A 59 4.09 0.40 15.66
CA VAL A 59 5.15 0.18 16.65
C VAL A 59 4.91 -1.14 17.35
N ARG A 60 5.91 -2.02 17.33
CA ARG A 60 5.89 -3.30 18.03
C ARG A 60 6.87 -3.28 19.18
N ASP A 61 6.37 -3.44 20.39
CA ASP A 61 7.18 -3.70 21.56
C ASP A 61 7.83 -5.08 21.45
N THR A 62 9.15 -5.17 21.59
CA THR A 62 9.90 -6.41 21.39
C THR A 62 9.77 -7.39 22.57
N GLU A 63 9.45 -6.90 23.76
CA GLU A 63 9.28 -7.69 24.98
C GLU A 63 7.83 -8.19 25.08
N THR A 64 6.88 -7.29 25.13
CA THR A 64 5.45 -7.60 25.29
C THR A 64 4.78 -8.11 24.01
N LYS A 65 5.42 -7.91 22.85
CA LYS A 65 4.87 -8.21 21.52
C LYS A 65 3.64 -7.37 21.15
N GLN A 66 3.32 -6.36 21.93
CA GLN A 66 2.20 -5.46 21.65
C GLN A 66 2.45 -4.66 20.37
N LEU A 67 1.44 -4.60 19.51
CA LEU A 67 1.45 -3.85 18.27
C LEU A 67 0.44 -2.70 18.37
N THR A 68 0.90 -1.48 18.14
CA THR A 68 0.08 -0.25 18.11
C THR A 68 0.35 0.53 16.85
N GLY A 69 -0.55 1.40 16.45
CA GLY A 69 -0.34 2.20 15.24
C GLY A 69 -1.22 3.44 15.18
N GLN A 70 -0.80 4.38 14.34
CA GLN A 70 -1.50 5.64 14.12
C GLN A 70 -1.13 6.25 12.77
N CYS A 71 -1.98 7.13 12.24
CA CYS A 71 -1.68 8.01 11.12
C CYS A 71 -1.78 9.47 11.54
N THR A 72 -0.83 10.28 11.11
CA THR A 72 -0.79 11.73 11.34
C THR A 72 -0.79 12.47 10.02
N GLU A 73 -1.68 13.45 9.86
CA GLU A 73 -1.73 14.28 8.66
C GLU A 73 -0.44 15.11 8.52
N ARG A 74 0.09 15.17 7.30
CA ARG A 74 1.19 16.07 6.92
C ARG A 74 0.64 17.27 6.15
N PRO A 75 0.47 18.42 6.78
CA PRO A 75 -0.06 19.60 6.11
C PRO A 75 0.90 20.12 5.04
N GLY A 76 0.34 20.68 3.97
CA GLY A 76 1.09 21.37 2.92
C GLY A 76 1.84 20.48 1.93
N PHE A 77 1.60 19.18 1.94
CA PHE A 77 2.24 18.25 1.02
C PHE A 77 1.37 18.00 -0.23
N SER A 78 1.97 18.01 -1.42
CA SER A 78 1.27 17.87 -2.71
C SER A 78 1.94 16.87 -3.66
N GLU A 79 2.59 15.83 -3.16
CA GLU A 79 3.20 14.84 -4.04
C GLU A 79 2.16 13.93 -4.69
N LYS A 80 2.43 13.59 -5.96
CA LYS A 80 1.65 12.60 -6.68
C LYS A 80 2.11 11.20 -6.29
N PRO A 81 1.19 10.24 -6.16
CA PRO A 81 1.54 8.86 -5.87
C PRO A 81 2.44 8.27 -6.96
N THR A 82 3.26 7.34 -6.56
CA THR A 82 4.20 6.64 -7.44
C THR A 82 3.60 5.39 -8.09
N GLY A 83 2.30 5.10 -7.85
CA GLY A 83 1.62 3.94 -8.40
C GLY A 83 2.08 2.60 -7.81
N LYS A 84 2.62 2.59 -6.60
CA LYS A 84 2.91 1.33 -5.90
C LYS A 84 1.61 0.62 -5.56
N GLY A 85 1.63 -0.70 -5.67
CA GLY A 85 0.47 -1.54 -5.38
C GLY A 85 -0.07 -1.40 -3.96
N PRO A 86 -1.19 -2.08 -3.64
CA PRO A 86 -1.91 -1.93 -2.38
C PRO A 86 -1.15 -2.46 -1.15
N ASN A 87 -0.05 -3.16 -1.35
CA ASN A 87 0.75 -3.76 -0.30
C ASN A 87 2.20 -3.31 -0.39
N VAL A 88 2.76 -2.94 0.74
CA VAL A 88 4.18 -2.59 0.89
C VAL A 88 4.77 -3.46 2.00
N GLN A 89 5.89 -4.12 1.70
CA GLN A 89 6.57 -5.00 2.66
C GLN A 89 7.79 -4.32 3.24
N GLY A 90 7.97 -4.45 4.55
CA GLY A 90 9.11 -4.00 5.30
C GLY A 90 9.70 -5.04 6.23
N GLY A 91 10.97 -4.95 6.43
CA GLY A 91 11.69 -5.84 7.32
C GLY A 91 12.69 -5.08 8.20
N ILE A 92 12.78 -5.48 9.44
CA ILE A 92 13.79 -5.03 10.37
C ILE A 92 14.68 -6.19 10.78
N SER A 93 15.98 -6.00 10.62
CA SER A 93 16.99 -6.83 11.27
C SER A 93 17.42 -6.14 12.56
N ASN A 94 17.33 -6.84 13.67
CA ASN A 94 17.87 -6.31 14.93
C ASN A 94 19.40 -6.24 14.83
N MET A 95 19.98 -5.06 15.07
CA MET A 95 21.42 -4.84 15.02
C MET A 95 22.22 -5.69 16.04
N PHE A 96 21.57 -6.33 16.97
CA PHE A 96 22.18 -7.19 18.01
C PHE A 96 22.02 -8.69 17.73
N GLY A 97 21.88 -9.11 16.46
CA GLY A 97 21.81 -10.54 16.09
C GLY A 97 20.44 -11.18 16.24
N GLY A 98 19.38 -10.42 16.37
CA GLY A 98 18.00 -10.90 16.37
C GLY A 98 17.52 -11.36 15.00
N VAL A 99 16.50 -12.24 14.98
CA VAL A 99 15.81 -12.63 13.76
C VAL A 99 15.07 -11.43 13.18
N PRO A 100 15.17 -11.16 11.87
CA PRO A 100 14.41 -10.10 11.23
C PRO A 100 12.90 -10.27 11.46
N VAL A 101 12.23 -9.20 11.86
CA VAL A 101 10.78 -9.17 11.98
C VAL A 101 10.21 -8.42 10.79
N PHE A 102 9.55 -9.14 9.91
CA PHE A 102 8.92 -8.60 8.72
C PHE A 102 7.45 -8.27 8.99
N GLY A 103 6.98 -7.28 8.29
CA GLY A 103 5.58 -6.93 8.25
C GLY A 103 5.18 -6.39 6.90
N SER A 104 3.90 -6.25 6.67
CA SER A 104 3.39 -5.64 5.46
C SER A 104 2.30 -4.63 5.76
N TRP A 105 2.39 -3.51 5.05
CA TRP A 105 1.35 -2.50 4.97
C TRP A 105 0.34 -2.89 3.91
N LYS A 106 -0.94 -2.74 4.22
CA LYS A 106 -2.05 -3.01 3.31
C LYS A 106 -3.00 -1.83 3.29
N ILE A 107 -3.52 -1.52 2.13
CA ILE A 107 -4.56 -0.50 1.96
C ILE A 107 -5.66 -1.03 1.05
N ASP A 108 -6.90 -0.80 1.45
CA ASP A 108 -8.04 -0.91 0.55
C ASP A 108 -8.12 0.37 -0.28
N GLN A 109 -7.91 0.25 -1.58
CA GLN A 109 -7.85 1.40 -2.49
C GLN A 109 -9.19 2.11 -2.68
N THR A 110 -10.29 1.50 -2.28
CA THR A 110 -11.64 2.06 -2.38
C THR A 110 -12.09 2.70 -1.06
N THR A 111 -11.90 2.00 0.05
CA THR A 111 -12.35 2.45 1.38
C THR A 111 -11.31 3.25 2.13
N GLY A 112 -10.03 3.10 1.77
CA GLY A 112 -8.91 3.71 2.47
C GLY A 112 -8.54 3.01 3.78
N LYS A 113 -9.18 1.89 4.12
CA LYS A 113 -8.79 1.09 5.28
C LYS A 113 -7.33 0.70 5.17
N THR A 114 -6.53 1.10 6.17
CA THR A 114 -5.09 0.89 6.21
C THR A 114 -4.72 0.09 7.43
N GLU A 115 -3.95 -0.97 7.24
CA GLU A 115 -3.50 -1.85 8.32
C GLU A 115 -2.04 -2.29 8.12
N PHE A 116 -1.39 -2.60 9.24
CA PHE A 116 -0.07 -3.22 9.26
C PHE A 116 -0.16 -4.57 9.95
N CYS A 117 0.42 -5.62 9.34
CA CYS A 117 0.42 -6.98 9.86
C CYS A 117 1.84 -7.51 9.98
N ILE A 118 2.15 -8.20 11.08
CA ILE A 118 3.41 -8.94 11.25
C ILE A 118 3.35 -10.24 10.45
N SER A 119 4.35 -10.44 9.59
CA SER A 119 4.43 -11.64 8.74
C SER A 119 4.56 -12.92 9.56
N GLY A 120 3.86 -13.96 9.12
CA GLY A 120 3.85 -15.26 9.80
C GLY A 120 3.02 -15.31 11.08
N THR A 121 2.26 -14.27 11.39
CA THR A 121 1.35 -14.21 12.54
C THR A 121 -0.03 -13.70 12.10
N ALA A 122 -1.02 -13.80 12.99
CA ALA A 122 -2.33 -13.17 12.80
C ALA A 122 -2.38 -11.74 13.39
N GLN A 123 -1.25 -11.20 13.83
CA GLN A 123 -1.19 -9.91 14.49
C GLN A 123 -1.22 -8.77 13.47
N CYS A 124 -2.29 -7.98 13.51
CA CYS A 124 -2.46 -6.78 12.70
C CYS A 124 -2.94 -5.60 13.56
N VAL A 125 -2.65 -4.39 13.11
CA VAL A 125 -3.19 -3.15 13.67
C VAL A 125 -3.76 -2.29 12.57
N GLU A 126 -4.98 -1.82 12.75
CA GLU A 126 -5.59 -0.82 11.87
C GLU A 126 -5.12 0.58 12.27
N VAL A 127 -4.70 1.37 11.27
CA VAL A 127 -4.14 2.72 11.45
C VAL A 127 -4.87 3.76 10.61
N THR A 128 -6.03 3.42 10.09
CA THR A 128 -6.82 4.33 9.23
C THR A 128 -7.03 5.68 9.93
N PRO A 129 -6.74 6.82 9.28
CA PRO A 129 -7.00 8.15 9.84
C PRO A 129 -8.49 8.31 10.14
N GLN A 130 -8.81 8.95 11.25
CA GLN A 130 -10.18 9.32 11.62
C GLN A 130 -10.57 10.68 11.05
#